data_5dca949bb74096c44912db04b08dcb2c
#
_entry.id   5dca949bb74096c44912db04b08dcb2c
#
_cell.length_a   1.000
_cell.length_b   1.000
_cell.length_c   1.000
_cell.angle_alpha   90.00
_cell.angle_beta   90.00
_cell.angle_gamma   90.00
#
_symmetry.space_group_name_H-M   'P 1'
#
loop_
_entity.id
_entity.type
_entity.pdbx_description
1 polymer ?
#
loop_
_entity_poly.entity_id
_entity_poly.type
_entity_poly.pdbx_seq_one_letter_code
_entity_poly.pdbx_strand_id
1 'polypeptide(L)'
;MASGPPGVSIVSMIATHAPRLAHVHVSDAMHHGVLTCAPDAKLGEVARIMAEHRVHCVVVHERGVPGATAWSVVSDRDLMAAAAEDRIDEPTAGAFAGTSVPWIGSAEPLTRAAQVMAEHDVSHLIVVGDADGRPEGVLSSLDVAMVVAGTRG
;
A
#
# COMPACT_ATOMS: atom_id res chain seq x y z
N MET A 1 41.97 15.68 -11.49
CA MET A 1 40.90 15.57 -12.31
C MET A 1 39.92 14.47 -11.90
N ALA A 2 38.81 14.84 -11.69
CA ALA A 2 37.84 13.96 -11.19
C ALA A 2 37.66 12.79 -12.12
N SER A 3 38.37 11.84 -11.85
CA SER A 3 38.16 10.57 -12.40
C SER A 3 36.72 10.23 -12.29
N GLY A 4 36.21 9.52 -13.09
CA GLY A 4 34.90 8.99 -13.21
C GLY A 4 33.82 9.44 -12.21
N PRO A 5 32.61 9.61 -12.59
CA PRO A 5 31.60 10.08 -11.70
C PRO A 5 31.40 9.09 -10.56
N PRO A 6 31.57 9.51 -9.31
CA PRO A 6 31.36 8.63 -8.15
C PRO A 6 29.96 8.02 -8.11
N GLY A 7 29.00 8.71 -8.68
CA GLY A 7 27.63 8.25 -8.73
C GLY A 7 27.45 6.93 -9.49
N VAL A 8 28.25 6.68 -10.50
CA VAL A 8 28.18 5.43 -11.25
C VAL A 8 28.56 4.23 -10.37
N SER A 9 29.60 4.39 -9.57
CA SER A 9 30.00 3.33 -8.63
C SER A 9 28.93 3.05 -7.58
N ILE A 10 28.30 4.08 -7.04
CA ILE A 10 27.25 3.94 -6.04
C ILE A 10 26.04 3.21 -6.63
N VAL A 11 25.61 3.59 -7.82
CA VAL A 11 24.51 2.94 -8.51
C VAL A 11 24.83 1.45 -8.77
N SER A 12 26.04 1.19 -9.24
CA SER A 12 26.48 -0.19 -9.47
C SER A 12 26.49 -1.02 -8.18
N MET A 13 26.96 -0.43 -7.08
CA MET A 13 26.97 -1.11 -5.79
C MET A 13 25.54 -1.42 -5.29
N ILE A 14 24.62 -0.47 -5.42
CA ILE A 14 23.22 -0.68 -5.04
C ILE A 14 22.63 -1.82 -5.88
N ALA A 15 22.81 -1.78 -7.18
CA ALA A 15 22.30 -2.82 -8.06
C ALA A 15 22.88 -4.21 -7.74
N THR A 16 24.15 -4.27 -7.32
CA THR A 16 24.82 -5.52 -7.00
C THR A 16 24.34 -6.12 -5.68
N HIS A 17 24.01 -5.27 -4.70
CA HIS A 17 23.65 -5.69 -3.36
C HIS A 17 22.14 -5.69 -3.09
N ALA A 18 21.34 -5.16 -3.99
CA ALA A 18 19.89 -5.16 -3.83
C ALA A 18 19.37 -6.61 -3.86
N PRO A 19 18.56 -7.01 -2.89
CA PRO A 19 17.93 -8.32 -2.92
C PRO A 19 17.05 -8.44 -4.16
N ARG A 20 17.04 -9.62 -4.74
CA ARG A 20 16.17 -9.87 -5.89
C ARG A 20 14.73 -9.96 -5.41
N LEU A 21 13.87 -9.11 -5.92
CA LEU A 21 12.45 -9.06 -5.54
C LEU A 21 11.75 -10.40 -5.72
N ALA A 22 12.21 -11.22 -6.65
CA ALA A 22 11.68 -12.56 -6.87
C ALA A 22 11.89 -13.52 -5.69
N HIS A 23 12.86 -13.24 -4.83
CA HIS A 23 13.18 -14.06 -3.66
C HIS A 23 12.66 -13.49 -2.35
N VAL A 24 12.01 -12.34 -2.38
CA VAL A 24 11.40 -11.71 -1.21
C VAL A 24 9.88 -11.86 -1.34
N HIS A 25 9.25 -12.41 -0.31
CA HIS A 25 7.81 -12.54 -0.28
C HIS A 25 7.14 -11.23 0.15
N VAL A 26 5.92 -11.03 -0.29
CA VAL A 26 5.10 -9.90 0.12
C VAL A 26 5.02 -9.81 1.65
N SER A 27 4.85 -10.95 2.33
CA SER A 27 4.78 -11.03 3.79
C SER A 27 6.02 -10.50 4.50
N ASP A 28 7.18 -10.53 3.87
CA ASP A 28 8.44 -10.05 4.46
C ASP A 28 8.58 -8.52 4.38
N ALA A 29 7.83 -7.87 3.50
CA ALA A 29 7.95 -6.44 3.26
C ALA A 29 6.71 -5.64 3.70
N MET A 30 5.55 -6.27 3.81
CA MET A 30 4.30 -5.60 4.14
C MET A 30 4.26 -5.08 5.56
N HIS A 31 3.38 -4.14 5.81
CA HIS A 31 2.95 -3.80 7.16
C HIS A 31 1.88 -4.79 7.59
N HIS A 32 2.13 -5.47 8.72
CA HIS A 32 1.21 -6.44 9.28
C HIS A 32 0.07 -5.75 10.01
N GLY A 33 -1.12 -6.30 9.88
CA GLY A 33 -2.32 -5.72 10.44
C GLY A 33 -3.00 -4.75 9.49
N VAL A 34 -4.30 -4.65 9.64
CA VAL A 34 -5.14 -3.81 8.78
C VAL A 34 -6.01 -2.95 9.68
N LEU A 35 -5.92 -1.64 9.49
CA LEU A 35 -6.85 -0.71 10.12
C LEU A 35 -8.06 -0.57 9.22
N THR A 36 -9.22 -0.69 9.80
CA THR A 36 -10.50 -0.64 9.07
C THR A 36 -11.39 0.46 9.62
N CYS A 37 -12.27 0.94 8.76
CA CYS A 37 -13.35 1.83 9.16
C CYS A 37 -14.66 1.37 8.52
N ALA A 38 -15.78 1.83 9.09
CA ALA A 38 -17.08 1.60 8.50
C ALA A 38 -17.28 2.49 7.26
N PRO A 39 -18.12 2.06 6.29
CA PRO A 39 -18.40 2.88 5.10
C PRO A 39 -18.99 4.25 5.41
N ASP A 40 -19.71 4.37 6.51
CA ASP A 40 -20.34 5.62 6.95
C ASP A 40 -19.42 6.51 7.81
N ALA A 41 -18.20 6.05 8.10
CA ALA A 41 -17.22 6.86 8.81
C ALA A 41 -16.90 8.14 8.02
N LYS A 42 -16.77 9.25 8.74
CA LYS A 42 -16.39 10.53 8.11
C LYS A 42 -14.90 10.55 7.79
N LEU A 43 -14.51 11.26 6.75
CA LEU A 43 -13.10 11.38 6.36
C LEU A 43 -12.24 11.95 7.48
N GLY A 44 -12.80 12.84 8.33
CA GLY A 44 -12.09 13.34 9.51
C GLY A 44 -11.73 12.25 10.50
N GLU A 45 -12.59 11.26 10.68
CA GLU A 45 -12.31 10.09 11.53
C GLU A 45 -11.22 9.20 10.91
N VAL A 46 -11.28 9.00 9.59
CA VAL A 46 -10.26 8.25 8.84
C VAL A 46 -8.90 8.95 8.96
N ALA A 47 -8.88 10.26 8.82
CA ALA A 47 -7.67 11.07 8.99
C ALA A 47 -7.07 10.91 10.39
N ARG A 48 -7.92 10.85 11.41
CA ARG A 48 -7.49 10.62 12.80
C ARG A 48 -6.85 9.25 12.96
N ILE A 49 -7.48 8.20 12.42
CA ILE A 49 -6.92 6.84 12.43
C ILE A 49 -5.53 6.82 11.77
N MET A 50 -5.40 7.44 10.60
CA MET A 50 -4.13 7.52 9.91
C MET A 50 -3.06 8.24 10.72
N ALA A 51 -3.42 9.35 11.36
CA ALA A 51 -2.48 10.14 12.14
C ALA A 51 -2.05 9.41 13.43
N GLU A 52 -2.98 8.81 14.15
CA GLU A 52 -2.70 8.08 15.39
C GLU A 52 -1.82 6.86 15.16
N HIS A 53 -2.05 6.14 14.09
CA HIS A 53 -1.34 4.90 13.78
C HIS A 53 -0.21 5.08 12.77
N ARG A 54 -0.03 6.28 12.22
CA ARG A 54 0.99 6.62 11.22
C ARG A 54 0.94 5.71 10.00
N VAL A 55 -0.26 5.49 9.50
CA VAL A 55 -0.52 4.69 8.30
C VAL A 55 -0.97 5.59 7.15
N HIS A 56 -0.75 5.13 5.92
CA HIS A 56 -1.07 5.86 4.70
C HIS A 56 -2.41 5.49 4.10
N CYS A 57 -3.06 4.46 4.61
CA CYS A 57 -4.37 4.06 4.14
C CYS A 57 -5.16 3.33 5.22
N VAL A 58 -6.47 3.34 5.09
CA VAL A 58 -7.42 2.62 5.95
C VAL A 58 -8.36 1.85 5.04
N VAL A 59 -8.59 0.59 5.36
CA VAL A 59 -9.49 -0.28 4.60
C VAL A 59 -10.94 0.02 5.00
N VAL A 60 -11.80 0.24 4.01
CA VAL A 60 -13.22 0.41 4.24
C VAL A 60 -13.87 -0.96 4.27
N HIS A 61 -14.44 -1.30 5.42
CA HIS A 61 -15.10 -2.58 5.61
C HIS A 61 -16.49 -2.53 4.99
N GLU A 62 -16.65 -3.11 3.82
CA GLU A 62 -17.97 -3.28 3.23
C GLU A 62 -18.71 -4.43 3.93
N ARG A 63 -19.78 -4.08 4.62
CA ARG A 63 -20.63 -5.08 5.26
C ARG A 63 -21.47 -5.79 4.20
N GLY A 64 -21.36 -7.10 4.18
CA GLY A 64 -22.47 -7.92 3.71
C GLY A 64 -22.52 -8.27 2.24
N VAL A 65 -21.40 -8.25 1.52
CA VAL A 65 -21.35 -8.89 0.20
C VAL A 65 -20.55 -10.19 0.32
N PRO A 66 -21.23 -11.34 0.47
CA PRO A 66 -20.52 -12.62 0.44
C PRO A 66 -19.82 -12.78 -0.89
N GLY A 67 -18.50 -13.03 -0.84
CA GLY A 67 -17.70 -13.21 -2.06
C GLY A 67 -17.18 -11.94 -2.70
N ALA A 68 -17.30 -10.79 -2.04
CA ALA A 68 -16.65 -9.56 -2.53
C ALA A 68 -15.13 -9.74 -2.47
N THR A 69 -14.53 -9.79 -3.64
CA THR A 69 -13.08 -9.93 -3.81
C THR A 69 -12.36 -8.58 -3.89
N ALA A 70 -13.11 -7.50 -3.80
CA ALA A 70 -12.59 -6.14 -3.90
C ALA A 70 -12.69 -5.45 -2.54
N TRP A 71 -11.57 -4.88 -2.11
CA TRP A 71 -11.49 -4.09 -0.90
C TRP A 71 -11.33 -2.63 -1.27
N SER A 72 -12.13 -1.78 -0.66
CA SER A 72 -12.01 -0.33 -0.83
C SER A 72 -11.05 0.23 0.20
N VAL A 73 -10.29 1.22 -0.19
CA VAL A 73 -9.28 1.87 0.67
C VAL A 73 -9.42 3.38 0.55
N VAL A 74 -9.32 4.06 1.67
CA VAL A 74 -9.06 5.50 1.70
C VAL A 74 -7.57 5.71 1.97
N SER A 75 -6.91 6.38 1.05
CA SER A 75 -5.49 6.70 1.16
C SER A 75 -5.27 8.15 1.59
N ASP A 76 -4.03 8.46 1.95
CA ASP A 76 -3.61 9.85 2.21
C ASP A 76 -3.81 10.74 0.96
N ARG A 77 -3.66 10.20 -0.24
CA ARG A 77 -3.94 10.93 -1.49
C ARG A 77 -5.42 11.30 -1.60
N ASP A 78 -6.30 10.40 -1.19
CA ASP A 78 -7.75 10.68 -1.18
C ASP A 78 -8.08 11.81 -0.21
N LEU A 79 -7.46 11.80 0.96
CA LEU A 79 -7.61 12.88 1.94
C LEU A 79 -7.11 14.23 1.39
N MET A 80 -5.97 14.21 0.69
CA MET A 80 -5.43 15.42 0.08
C MET A 80 -6.37 15.96 -1.00
N ALA A 81 -6.95 15.10 -1.81
CA ALA A 81 -7.93 15.50 -2.82
C ALA A 81 -9.17 16.15 -2.19
N ALA A 82 -9.69 15.56 -1.11
CA ALA A 82 -10.82 16.12 -0.38
C ALA A 82 -10.48 17.44 0.30
N ALA A 83 -9.30 17.54 0.87
CA ALA A 83 -8.81 18.77 1.53
C ALA A 83 -8.64 19.90 0.52
N ALA A 84 -8.13 19.61 -0.68
CA ALA A 84 -7.95 20.59 -1.73
C ALA A 84 -9.28 21.22 -2.19
N GLU A 85 -10.38 20.45 -2.08
CA GLU A 85 -11.73 20.91 -2.40
C GLU A 85 -12.50 21.42 -1.18
N ASP A 86 -11.86 21.50 -0.01
CA ASP A 86 -12.48 21.87 1.26
C ASP A 86 -13.69 20.98 1.62
N ARG A 87 -13.56 19.67 1.39
CA ARG A 87 -14.65 18.70 1.52
C ARG A 87 -14.37 17.59 2.52
N ILE A 88 -13.53 17.83 3.51
CA ILE A 88 -13.19 16.81 4.52
C ILE A 88 -14.40 16.39 5.36
N ASP A 89 -15.30 17.30 5.64
CA ASP A 89 -16.42 17.07 6.56
C ASP A 89 -17.66 16.44 5.92
N GLU A 90 -17.75 16.46 4.61
CA GLU A 90 -18.97 16.04 3.91
C GLU A 90 -18.99 14.56 3.51
N PRO A 91 -17.97 14.01 2.82
CA PRO A 91 -18.06 12.66 2.33
C PRO A 91 -17.80 11.62 3.40
N THR A 92 -18.42 10.46 3.21
CA THR A 92 -18.11 9.27 3.99
C THR A 92 -16.97 8.49 3.35
N ALA A 93 -16.33 7.62 4.13
CA ALA A 93 -15.27 6.74 3.64
C ALA A 93 -15.76 5.89 2.46
N GLY A 94 -16.96 5.33 2.54
CA GLY A 94 -17.52 4.51 1.47
C GLY A 94 -17.80 5.29 0.19
N ALA A 95 -18.22 6.53 0.31
CA ALA A 95 -18.46 7.39 -0.86
C ALA A 95 -17.16 7.84 -1.53
N PHE A 96 -16.10 8.03 -0.75
CA PHE A 96 -14.82 8.53 -1.23
C PHE A 96 -13.88 7.41 -1.69
N ALA A 97 -13.96 6.24 -1.09
CA ALA A 97 -13.22 5.05 -1.48
C ALA A 97 -13.79 4.46 -2.78
N GLY A 98 -13.81 5.26 -3.81
CA GLY A 98 -14.47 4.90 -5.07
C GLY A 98 -13.73 3.90 -5.95
N THR A 99 -12.52 3.49 -5.57
CA THR A 99 -11.71 2.57 -6.38
C THR A 99 -11.36 1.36 -5.55
N SER A 100 -11.74 0.18 -6.03
CA SER A 100 -11.26 -1.06 -5.46
C SER A 100 -9.76 -1.16 -5.64
N VAL A 101 -9.05 -1.40 -4.55
CA VAL A 101 -7.62 -1.61 -4.56
C VAL A 101 -7.34 -3.07 -4.86
N PRO A 102 -6.42 -3.37 -5.78
CA PRO A 102 -6.03 -4.75 -6.03
C PRO A 102 -5.47 -5.39 -4.76
N TRP A 103 -5.66 -6.68 -4.65
CA TRP A 103 -5.10 -7.48 -3.59
C TRP A 103 -4.01 -8.41 -4.11
N ILE A 104 -3.16 -8.87 -3.21
CA ILE A 104 -2.11 -9.84 -3.50
C ILE A 104 -1.99 -10.82 -2.34
N GLY A 105 -1.63 -12.06 -2.65
CA GLY A 105 -1.38 -13.06 -1.61
C GLY A 105 -0.07 -12.79 -0.87
N SER A 106 -0.06 -13.09 0.42
CA SER A 106 1.12 -12.86 1.29
C SER A 106 2.34 -13.69 0.87
N ALA A 107 2.13 -14.85 0.26
CA ALA A 107 3.20 -15.73 -0.21
C ALA A 107 3.73 -15.38 -1.61
N GLU A 108 3.11 -14.42 -2.30
CA GLU A 108 3.57 -14.00 -3.62
C GLU A 108 4.91 -13.26 -3.53
N PRO A 109 5.74 -13.35 -4.59
CA PRO A 109 6.98 -12.60 -4.63
C PRO A 109 6.72 -11.10 -4.84
N LEU A 110 7.62 -10.26 -4.33
CA LEU A 110 7.52 -8.80 -4.51
C LEU A 110 7.55 -8.39 -5.97
N THR A 111 8.16 -9.17 -6.84
CA THR A 111 8.12 -8.92 -8.30
C THR A 111 6.67 -8.88 -8.78
N ARG A 112 5.83 -9.81 -8.32
CA ARG A 112 4.42 -9.83 -8.70
C ARG A 112 3.68 -8.62 -8.14
N ALA A 113 3.98 -8.23 -6.92
CA ALA A 113 3.39 -7.02 -6.32
C ALA A 113 3.73 -5.76 -7.12
N ALA A 114 4.99 -5.61 -7.51
CA ALA A 114 5.42 -4.49 -8.34
C ALA A 114 4.69 -4.46 -9.70
N GLN A 115 4.50 -5.62 -10.32
CA GLN A 115 3.75 -5.74 -11.57
C GLN A 115 2.29 -5.30 -11.39
N VAL A 116 1.64 -5.78 -10.34
CA VAL A 116 0.24 -5.43 -10.05
C VAL A 116 0.09 -3.93 -9.80
N MET A 117 1.00 -3.34 -9.02
CA MET A 117 0.99 -1.89 -8.79
C MET A 117 1.14 -1.10 -10.09
N ALA A 118 2.05 -1.52 -10.95
CA ALA A 118 2.28 -0.86 -12.24
C ALA A 118 1.09 -1.03 -13.20
N GLU A 119 0.54 -2.23 -13.29
CA GLU A 119 -0.61 -2.53 -14.16
C GLU A 119 -1.86 -1.72 -13.78
N HIS A 120 -2.08 -1.51 -12.50
CA HIS A 120 -3.26 -0.82 -11.97
C HIS A 120 -3.01 0.65 -11.60
N ASP A 121 -1.78 1.13 -11.77
CA ASP A 121 -1.37 2.50 -11.41
C ASP A 121 -1.76 2.84 -9.96
N VAL A 122 -1.43 1.93 -9.04
CA VAL A 122 -1.70 2.08 -7.61
C VAL A 122 -0.41 2.03 -6.82
N SER A 123 -0.40 2.67 -5.66
CA SER A 123 0.74 2.71 -4.75
C SER A 123 0.58 1.82 -3.52
N HIS A 124 -0.55 1.15 -3.39
CA HIS A 124 -0.86 0.26 -2.27
C HIS A 124 -1.58 -0.97 -2.77
N LEU A 125 -1.31 -2.11 -2.13
CA LEU A 125 -2.04 -3.36 -2.31
C LEU A 125 -2.51 -3.86 -0.96
N ILE A 126 -3.69 -4.44 -0.92
CA ILE A 126 -4.13 -5.19 0.25
C ILE A 126 -3.51 -6.57 0.18
N VAL A 127 -2.90 -7.01 1.26
CA VAL A 127 -2.31 -8.33 1.35
C VAL A 127 -3.30 -9.26 2.05
N VAL A 128 -3.61 -10.35 1.37
CA VAL A 128 -4.53 -11.37 1.91
C VAL A 128 -3.77 -12.63 2.26
N GLY A 129 -4.22 -13.29 3.32
CA GLY A 129 -3.67 -14.58 3.73
C GLY A 129 -4.11 -15.71 2.83
N ASP A 130 -3.25 -16.73 2.72
CA ASP A 130 -3.52 -17.90 1.88
C ASP A 130 -4.63 -18.80 2.44
N ALA A 131 -4.83 -18.78 3.76
CA ALA A 131 -5.74 -19.72 4.42
C ALA A 131 -7.20 -19.34 4.29
N ASP A 132 -7.55 -18.05 4.43
CA ASP A 132 -8.92 -17.59 4.53
C ASP A 132 -9.26 -16.42 3.61
N GLY A 133 -8.28 -15.92 2.86
CA GLY A 133 -8.46 -14.78 1.96
C GLY A 133 -8.75 -13.46 2.67
N ARG A 134 -8.53 -13.38 3.99
CA ARG A 134 -8.75 -12.16 4.76
C ARG A 134 -7.57 -11.21 4.64
N PRO A 135 -7.83 -9.90 4.70
CA PRO A 135 -6.75 -8.94 4.75
C PRO A 135 -5.85 -9.14 5.97
N GLU A 136 -4.56 -9.30 5.71
CA GLU A 136 -3.53 -9.47 6.74
C GLU A 136 -2.65 -8.24 6.89
N GLY A 137 -2.56 -7.44 5.86
CA GLY A 137 -1.69 -6.30 5.86
C GLY A 137 -1.85 -5.43 4.62
N VAL A 138 -0.98 -4.45 4.51
CA VAL A 138 -0.92 -3.53 3.38
C VAL A 138 0.52 -3.44 2.90
N LEU A 139 0.71 -3.50 1.61
CA LEU A 139 2.01 -3.30 0.96
C LEU A 139 1.97 -1.99 0.17
N SER A 140 2.93 -1.11 0.43
CA SER A 140 3.07 0.14 -0.30
C SER A 140 4.22 0.10 -1.30
N SER A 141 4.19 1.00 -2.27
CA SER A 141 5.32 1.20 -3.18
C SER A 141 6.61 1.60 -2.44
N LEU A 142 6.49 2.30 -1.30
CA LEU A 142 7.64 2.61 -0.46
C LEU A 142 8.24 1.35 0.14
N ASP A 143 7.44 0.38 0.57
CA ASP A 143 7.94 -0.90 1.09
C ASP A 143 8.77 -1.63 0.04
N VAL A 144 8.29 -1.66 -1.19
CA VAL A 144 9.03 -2.24 -2.32
C VAL A 144 10.35 -1.47 -2.56
N ALA A 145 10.28 -0.14 -2.55
CA ALA A 145 11.47 0.70 -2.73
C ALA A 145 12.51 0.46 -1.63
N MET A 146 12.09 0.25 -0.39
CA MET A 146 13.00 -0.03 0.72
C MET A 146 13.71 -1.38 0.54
N VAL A 147 13.03 -2.37 0.01
CA VAL A 147 13.66 -3.66 -0.33
C VAL A 147 14.67 -3.49 -1.46
N VAL A 148 14.29 -2.77 -2.53
CA VAL A 148 15.19 -2.47 -3.65
C VAL A 148 16.44 -1.72 -3.17
N ALA A 149 16.27 -0.79 -2.24
CA ALA A 149 17.38 -0.03 -1.67
C ALA A 149 18.25 -0.84 -0.68
N GLY A 150 17.82 -2.06 -0.32
CA GLY A 150 18.54 -2.88 0.65
C GLY A 150 18.41 -2.41 2.10
N THR A 151 17.45 -1.54 2.40
CA THR A 151 17.21 -1.02 3.76
C THR A 151 16.19 -1.86 4.53
N ARG A 152 15.55 -2.78 3.86
CA ARG A 152 14.58 -3.71 4.43
C ARG A 152 14.66 -5.04 3.69
N GLY A 153 14.87 -6.09 4.39
CA GLY A 153 14.98 -7.41 3.81
C GLY A 153 14.67 -8.49 4.80
#